data_0805647d0b43887d4e64693c7e635003
#
_entry.id   0805647d0b43887d4e64693c7e635003
#
_cell.length_a   1.000
_cell.length_b   1.000
_cell.length_c   1.000
_cell.angle_alpha   90.00
_cell.angle_beta   90.00
_cell.angle_gamma   90.00
#
_symmetry.space_group_name_H-M   'P 1'
#
loop_
_entity.id
_entity.type
_entity.pdbx_description
1 polymer ?
#
loop_
_entity_poly.entity_id
_entity_poly.type
_entity_poly.pdbx_seq_one_letter_code
_entity_poly.pdbx_strand_id
1 'polypeptide(L)'
;MRPSKRALDEMRAVTLERGFSKHAEGSCLIKFGDTHVLCTASLEDRVPPWLRGGGKGWVTAEYGMLPRSTGSRMRREASSGKQSGRTQEIQRLIGRSLRAVVDMEALGERQISLDCDVIQADGGTRTASITGAYVALKECLDWMQARSMIGGNVLKDNVAAISCGIYNGAPVLDLDYDEDSEAETDANFVMTGSGGIVEIQGTAEADPFSEEEFGKLMGLAKKGIGELVNLQNLSA
;
A
#
# COMPACT_ATOMS: atom_id res chain seq x y z
N MET A 1 -16.93 -20.84 -7.23
CA MET A 1 -15.74 -20.69 -8.12
C MET A 1 -15.54 -19.19 -8.31
N ARG A 2 -14.31 -18.69 -8.23
CA ARG A 2 -13.99 -17.27 -8.41
C ARG A 2 -14.35 -16.81 -9.83
N PRO A 3 -14.90 -15.59 -10.05
CA PRO A 3 -15.21 -15.06 -11.37
C PRO A 3 -13.96 -15.01 -12.27
N SER A 4 -12.83 -14.67 -11.71
CA SER A 4 -11.52 -14.60 -12.37
C SER A 4 -10.93 -15.96 -12.75
N LYS A 5 -11.52 -17.07 -12.29
CA LYS A 5 -11.03 -18.47 -12.42
C LYS A 5 -9.68 -18.74 -11.74
N ARG A 6 -9.15 -17.81 -10.92
CA ARG A 6 -7.96 -18.02 -10.10
C ARG A 6 -8.19 -19.08 -9.03
N ALA A 7 -7.15 -19.77 -8.58
CA ALA A 7 -7.21 -20.61 -7.39
C ALA A 7 -7.51 -19.74 -6.13
N LEU A 8 -8.00 -20.37 -5.06
CA LEU A 8 -8.38 -19.62 -3.84
C LEU A 8 -7.20 -18.88 -3.21
N ASP A 9 -6.01 -19.38 -3.37
CA ASP A 9 -4.75 -18.88 -2.82
C ASP A 9 -3.85 -18.21 -3.88
N GLU A 10 -4.41 -17.83 -5.02
CA GLU A 10 -3.71 -17.21 -6.16
C GLU A 10 -4.00 -15.71 -6.23
N MET A 11 -2.93 -14.90 -6.29
CA MET A 11 -3.01 -13.47 -6.55
C MET A 11 -3.18 -13.17 -8.04
N ARG A 12 -3.70 -11.99 -8.35
CA ARG A 12 -3.58 -11.40 -9.71
C ARG A 12 -2.11 -11.26 -10.09
N ALA A 13 -1.81 -11.15 -11.37
CA ALA A 13 -0.47 -10.81 -11.82
C ALA A 13 -0.06 -9.44 -11.26
N VAL A 14 1.10 -9.39 -10.60
CA VAL A 14 1.63 -8.15 -9.99
C VAL A 14 2.87 -7.70 -10.75
N THR A 15 2.92 -6.41 -11.08
CA THR A 15 4.12 -5.78 -11.65
C THR A 15 4.48 -4.50 -10.90
N LEU A 16 5.78 -4.25 -10.77
CA LEU A 16 6.38 -3.08 -10.12
C LEU A 16 7.34 -2.43 -11.12
N GLU A 17 6.93 -1.29 -11.70
CA GLU A 17 7.75 -0.52 -12.63
C GLU A 17 8.35 0.68 -11.88
N ARG A 18 9.65 0.61 -11.57
CA ARG A 18 10.41 1.65 -10.88
C ARG A 18 10.82 2.78 -11.82
N GLY A 19 11.13 3.93 -11.25
CA GLY A 19 11.62 5.09 -12.03
C GLY A 19 10.60 5.61 -13.03
N PHE A 20 9.33 5.38 -12.80
CA PHE A 20 8.25 5.76 -13.72
C PHE A 20 8.13 7.27 -13.88
N SER A 21 8.31 8.04 -12.82
CA SER A 21 8.25 9.50 -12.83
C SER A 21 9.65 10.09 -12.91
N LYS A 22 9.91 10.93 -13.93
CA LYS A 22 11.21 11.58 -14.16
C LYS A 22 11.61 12.55 -13.03
N HIS A 23 10.65 13.16 -12.35
CA HIS A 23 10.91 14.30 -11.46
C HIS A 23 10.89 13.93 -9.98
N ALA A 24 10.28 12.80 -9.61
CA ALA A 24 10.26 12.31 -8.24
C ALA A 24 11.61 11.68 -7.86
N GLU A 25 12.03 11.79 -6.61
CA GLU A 25 13.23 11.13 -6.09
C GLU A 25 13.07 9.61 -6.07
N GLY A 26 11.81 9.12 -6.00
CA GLY A 26 11.46 7.72 -6.17
C GLY A 26 10.06 7.58 -6.74
N SER A 27 9.81 6.55 -7.55
CA SER A 27 8.48 6.31 -8.11
C SER A 27 8.29 4.85 -8.52
N CYS A 28 7.04 4.41 -8.44
CA CYS A 28 6.64 3.08 -8.86
C CYS A 28 5.24 3.11 -9.49
N LEU A 29 5.09 2.58 -10.68
CA LEU A 29 3.78 2.19 -11.19
C LEU A 29 3.55 0.73 -10.80
N ILE A 30 2.66 0.51 -9.84
CA ILE A 30 2.26 -0.82 -9.41
C ILE A 30 0.96 -1.24 -10.10
N LYS A 31 0.90 -2.50 -10.50
CA LYS A 31 -0.32 -3.12 -11.04
C LYS A 31 -0.60 -4.43 -10.31
N PHE A 32 -1.84 -4.61 -9.88
CA PHE A 32 -2.43 -5.87 -9.45
C PHE A 32 -3.54 -6.20 -10.45
N GLY A 33 -3.23 -7.00 -11.46
CA GLY A 33 -4.15 -7.17 -12.60
C GLY A 33 -4.57 -5.80 -13.15
N ASP A 34 -5.86 -5.51 -13.10
CA ASP A 34 -6.45 -4.25 -13.58
C ASP A 34 -6.45 -3.11 -12.55
N THR A 35 -6.00 -3.33 -11.34
CA THR A 35 -5.74 -2.23 -10.39
C THR A 35 -4.37 -1.62 -10.64
N HIS A 36 -4.33 -0.34 -11.06
CA HIS A 36 -3.10 0.41 -11.36
C HIS A 36 -2.98 1.63 -10.46
N VAL A 37 -1.85 1.77 -9.76
CA VAL A 37 -1.57 2.92 -8.89
C VAL A 37 -0.18 3.48 -9.21
N LEU A 38 -0.12 4.78 -9.46
CA LEU A 38 1.14 5.52 -9.51
C LEU A 38 1.49 5.97 -8.09
N CYS A 39 2.66 5.56 -7.62
CA CYS A 39 3.22 5.98 -6.34
C CYS A 39 4.47 6.82 -6.60
N THR A 40 4.55 8.03 -6.03
CA THR A 40 5.74 8.87 -6.09
C THR A 40 6.20 9.24 -4.68
N ALA A 41 7.51 9.42 -4.51
CA ALA A 41 8.13 9.84 -3.27
C ALA A 41 8.91 11.14 -3.52
N SER A 42 8.58 12.18 -2.76
CA SER A 42 9.21 13.51 -2.84
C SER A 42 9.91 13.83 -1.54
N LEU A 43 11.19 14.25 -1.64
CA LEU A 43 11.99 14.66 -0.50
C LEU A 43 11.77 16.14 -0.19
N GLU A 44 11.59 16.47 1.08
CA GLU A 44 11.61 17.83 1.61
C GLU A 44 12.71 17.97 2.67
N ASP A 45 13.60 18.97 2.53
CA ASP A 45 14.69 19.28 3.49
C ASP A 45 14.17 19.99 4.76
N ARG A 46 12.99 19.62 5.21
CA ARG A 46 12.34 20.14 6.42
C ARG A 46 11.34 19.15 6.95
N VAL A 47 11.16 19.15 8.25
CA VAL A 47 10.07 18.40 8.91
C VAL A 47 8.90 19.32 9.26
N PRO A 48 7.71 18.76 9.52
CA PRO A 48 6.59 19.52 10.05
C PRO A 48 6.98 20.33 11.30
N PRO A 49 6.36 21.48 11.55
CA PRO A 49 6.75 22.39 12.65
C PRO A 49 6.82 21.72 14.03
N TRP A 50 5.96 20.74 14.28
CA TRP A 50 5.89 20.01 15.55
C TRP A 50 7.02 19.00 15.77
N LEU A 51 7.84 18.70 14.75
CA LEU A 51 9.02 17.82 14.83
C LEU A 51 10.36 18.57 14.81
N ARG A 52 10.36 19.87 14.57
CA ARG A 52 11.59 20.65 14.43
C ARG A 52 12.43 20.61 15.70
N GLY A 53 13.74 20.41 15.55
CA GLY A 53 14.68 20.28 16.67
C GLY A 53 14.61 18.95 17.41
N GLY A 54 13.83 17.99 16.93
CA GLY A 54 13.69 16.65 17.51
C GLY A 54 14.66 15.62 16.96
N GLY A 55 15.43 15.96 15.93
CA GLY A 55 16.41 15.07 15.29
C GLY A 55 15.78 13.92 14.49
N LYS A 56 14.45 13.94 14.29
CA LYS A 56 13.69 12.85 13.61
C LYS A 56 13.07 13.33 12.32
N GLY A 57 13.09 12.46 11.31
CA GLY A 57 12.40 12.66 10.06
C GLY A 57 10.92 12.30 10.13
N TRP A 58 10.26 12.44 8.99
CA TRP A 58 8.86 12.10 8.84
C TRP A 58 8.57 11.48 7.48
N VAL A 59 7.67 10.50 7.46
CA VAL A 59 7.09 9.94 6.24
C VAL A 59 5.60 10.12 6.31
N THR A 60 5.04 10.76 5.30
CA THR A 60 3.60 10.98 5.16
C THR A 60 3.10 10.48 3.81
N ALA A 61 1.79 10.33 3.66
CA ALA A 61 1.22 9.88 2.40
C ALA A 61 -0.09 10.62 2.09
N GLU A 62 -0.28 10.89 0.81
CA GLU A 62 -1.54 11.28 0.22
C GLU A 62 -2.07 10.16 -0.69
N TYR A 63 -3.38 10.12 -0.87
CA TYR A 63 -4.05 9.12 -1.69
C TYR A 63 -5.18 9.78 -2.45
N GLY A 64 -5.32 9.43 -3.71
CA GLY A 64 -6.43 9.89 -4.53
C GLY A 64 -6.79 8.91 -5.63
N MET A 65 -8.02 9.04 -6.13
CA MET A 65 -8.49 8.27 -7.27
C MET A 65 -8.77 9.22 -8.44
N LEU A 66 -8.26 8.90 -9.63
CA LEU A 66 -8.59 9.67 -10.83
C LEU A 66 -10.09 9.55 -11.13
N PRO A 67 -10.73 10.59 -11.71
CA PRO A 67 -12.16 10.58 -11.97
C PRO A 67 -12.66 9.38 -12.80
N ARG A 68 -11.84 8.82 -13.67
CA ARG A 68 -12.15 7.66 -14.50
C ARG A 68 -11.38 6.41 -14.11
N SER A 69 -10.90 6.33 -12.88
CA SER A 69 -10.31 5.10 -12.36
C SER A 69 -11.33 3.96 -12.20
N THR A 70 -12.61 4.28 -12.12
CA THR A 70 -13.74 3.32 -12.02
C THR A 70 -14.63 3.33 -13.26
N GLY A 71 -15.56 2.39 -13.34
CA GLY A 71 -16.49 2.22 -14.46
C GLY A 71 -17.34 3.46 -14.76
N SER A 72 -17.66 4.27 -13.75
CA SER A 72 -18.32 5.58 -13.89
C SER A 72 -17.41 6.72 -13.46
N ARG A 73 -17.67 7.94 -13.99
CA ARG A 73 -16.87 9.10 -13.61
C ARG A 73 -17.21 9.56 -12.18
N MET A 74 -16.21 9.54 -11.31
CA MET A 74 -16.30 10.15 -9.98
C MET A 74 -15.96 11.65 -10.04
N ARG A 75 -16.52 12.44 -9.10
CA ARG A 75 -16.14 13.83 -8.92
C ARG A 75 -14.76 13.94 -8.28
N ARG A 76 -13.92 14.88 -8.75
CA ARG A 76 -12.65 15.17 -8.07
C ARG A 76 -12.92 15.74 -6.67
N GLU A 77 -12.24 15.23 -5.66
CA GLU A 77 -12.37 15.73 -4.28
C GLU A 77 -11.95 17.21 -4.17
N ALA A 78 -10.92 17.63 -4.90
CA ALA A 78 -10.49 19.03 -4.97
C ALA A 78 -11.64 19.96 -5.42
N SER A 79 -12.56 19.51 -6.26
CA SER A 79 -13.73 20.28 -6.68
C SER A 79 -14.81 20.40 -5.60
N SER A 80 -14.76 19.58 -4.55
CA SER A 80 -15.69 19.65 -3.41
C SER A 80 -15.12 20.42 -2.22
N GLY A 81 -13.84 20.79 -2.29
CA GLY A 81 -13.14 21.51 -1.22
C GLY A 81 -12.79 20.68 0.01
N LYS A 82 -13.06 19.36 -0.01
CA LYS A 82 -12.72 18.43 1.08
C LYS A 82 -12.50 17.02 0.57
N GLN A 83 -11.63 16.30 1.26
CA GLN A 83 -11.42 14.87 1.07
C GLN A 83 -12.52 14.06 1.77
N SER A 84 -12.84 12.89 1.23
CA SER A 84 -13.74 11.93 1.87
C SER A 84 -13.06 11.29 3.11
N GLY A 85 -13.89 10.75 4.01
CA GLY A 85 -13.38 9.99 5.16
C GLY A 85 -12.56 8.77 4.72
N ARG A 86 -12.95 8.10 3.65
CA ARG A 86 -12.22 6.98 3.05
C ARG A 86 -10.83 7.39 2.57
N THR A 87 -10.72 8.50 1.85
CA THR A 87 -9.43 9.04 1.40
C THR A 87 -8.50 9.32 2.57
N GLN A 88 -8.99 10.01 3.60
CA GLN A 88 -8.22 10.35 4.80
C GLN A 88 -7.78 9.10 5.59
N GLU A 89 -8.65 8.09 5.69
CA GLU A 89 -8.33 6.81 6.34
C GLU A 89 -7.21 6.10 5.61
N ILE A 90 -7.29 5.98 4.27
CA ILE A 90 -6.28 5.30 3.45
C ILE A 90 -4.94 6.05 3.51
N GLN A 91 -4.92 7.38 3.45
CA GLN A 91 -3.70 8.19 3.62
C GLN A 91 -2.98 7.87 4.95
N ARG A 92 -3.77 7.80 6.03
CA ARG A 92 -3.23 7.47 7.36
C ARG A 92 -2.69 6.06 7.44
N LEU A 93 -3.37 5.11 6.80
CA LEU A 93 -2.97 3.71 6.72
C LEU A 93 -1.63 3.57 5.96
N ILE A 94 -1.51 4.16 4.76
CA ILE A 94 -0.27 4.14 3.97
C ILE A 94 0.88 4.75 4.79
N GLY A 95 0.70 5.96 5.31
CA GLY A 95 1.73 6.64 6.10
C GLY A 95 2.18 5.83 7.32
N ARG A 96 1.24 5.23 8.07
CA ARG A 96 1.55 4.36 9.21
C ARG A 96 2.34 3.13 8.79
N SER A 97 1.92 2.49 7.71
CA SER A 97 2.56 1.28 7.18
C SER A 97 4.02 1.53 6.83
N LEU A 98 4.31 2.63 6.14
CA LEU A 98 5.67 3.00 5.77
C LEU A 98 6.52 3.39 6.98
N ARG A 99 5.97 4.16 7.94
CA ARG A 99 6.67 4.52 9.17
C ARG A 99 7.04 3.33 10.04
N ALA A 100 6.32 2.23 9.96
CA ALA A 100 6.65 1.01 10.71
C ALA A 100 8.01 0.42 10.31
N VAL A 101 8.45 0.63 9.09
CA VAL A 101 9.68 0.06 8.53
C VAL A 101 10.79 1.09 8.28
N VAL A 102 10.60 2.36 8.66
CA VAL A 102 11.61 3.42 8.53
C VAL A 102 12.19 3.80 9.89
N ASP A 103 13.50 3.96 9.96
CA ASP A 103 14.17 4.59 11.09
C ASP A 103 14.13 6.11 10.93
N MET A 104 13.27 6.76 11.72
CA MET A 104 13.07 8.21 11.66
C MET A 104 14.26 9.01 12.18
N GLU A 105 15.08 8.43 13.07
CA GLU A 105 16.29 9.07 13.56
C GLU A 105 17.39 9.02 12.49
N ALA A 106 17.55 7.87 11.84
CA ALA A 106 18.49 7.71 10.73
C ALA A 106 18.11 8.55 9.49
N LEU A 107 16.81 8.82 9.26
CA LEU A 107 16.34 9.74 8.22
C LEU A 107 16.75 11.19 8.51
N GLY A 108 16.85 11.58 9.80
CA GLY A 108 17.13 12.94 10.22
C GLY A 108 15.98 13.91 9.90
N GLU A 109 16.12 15.19 10.20
CA GLU A 109 15.05 16.21 10.06
C GLU A 109 14.67 16.49 8.58
N ARG A 110 14.18 15.49 7.89
CA ARG A 110 13.65 15.54 6.53
C ARG A 110 12.28 14.90 6.48
N GLN A 111 11.46 15.31 5.52
CA GLN A 111 10.18 14.66 5.24
C GLN A 111 10.23 13.99 3.87
N ILE A 112 9.65 12.80 3.78
CA ILE A 112 9.34 12.17 2.51
C ILE A 112 7.82 12.10 2.40
N SER A 113 7.28 12.74 1.36
CA SER A 113 5.86 12.72 1.03
C SER A 113 5.61 11.71 -0.08
N LEU A 114 4.73 10.74 0.19
CA LEU A 114 4.30 9.74 -0.78
C LEU A 114 2.94 10.16 -1.36
N ASP A 115 2.84 10.20 -2.69
CA ASP A 115 1.58 10.43 -3.40
C ASP A 115 1.18 9.13 -4.09
N CYS A 116 -0.05 8.67 -3.83
CA CYS A 116 -0.59 7.45 -4.41
C CYS A 116 -1.85 7.77 -5.22
N ASP A 117 -1.69 7.81 -6.53
CA ASP A 117 -2.77 8.12 -7.48
C ASP A 117 -3.29 6.85 -8.14
N VAL A 118 -4.53 6.48 -7.84
CA VAL A 118 -5.19 5.34 -8.48
C VAL A 118 -5.60 5.73 -9.90
N ILE A 119 -4.94 5.11 -10.87
CA ILE A 119 -5.20 5.33 -12.31
C ILE A 119 -6.39 4.48 -12.76
N GLN A 120 -6.43 3.23 -12.31
CA GLN A 120 -7.49 2.25 -12.58
C GLN A 120 -7.73 1.42 -11.32
N ALA A 121 -8.99 1.17 -10.99
CA ALA A 121 -9.40 0.47 -9.78
C ALA A 121 -10.20 -0.79 -10.14
N ASP A 122 -9.73 -1.92 -9.63
CA ASP A 122 -10.36 -3.24 -9.72
C ASP A 122 -10.14 -4.02 -8.41
N GLY A 123 -10.62 -3.46 -7.28
CA GLY A 123 -10.37 -3.99 -5.94
C GLY A 123 -8.94 -3.78 -5.44
N GLY A 124 -8.72 -3.75 -4.13
CA GLY A 124 -7.40 -3.73 -3.50
C GLY A 124 -6.58 -2.45 -3.73
N THR A 125 -7.19 -1.28 -3.97
CA THR A 125 -6.44 -0.06 -4.27
C THR A 125 -5.56 0.40 -3.10
N ARG A 126 -6.02 0.25 -1.84
CA ARG A 126 -5.24 0.61 -0.65
C ARG A 126 -4.03 -0.30 -0.44
N THR A 127 -4.18 -1.59 -0.68
CA THR A 127 -3.10 -2.58 -0.54
C THR A 127 -2.05 -2.43 -1.63
N ALA A 128 -2.48 -2.19 -2.87
CA ALA A 128 -1.59 -1.83 -3.98
C ALA A 128 -0.82 -0.53 -3.69
N SER A 129 -1.50 0.50 -3.16
CA SER A 129 -0.86 1.77 -2.78
C SER A 129 0.24 1.58 -1.73
N ILE A 130 0.00 0.79 -0.66
CA ILE A 130 1.02 0.53 0.36
C ILE A 130 2.22 -0.18 -0.24
N THR A 131 1.98 -1.23 -1.04
CA THR A 131 3.02 -2.07 -1.62
C THR A 131 3.86 -1.30 -2.65
N GLY A 132 3.24 -0.45 -3.48
CA GLY A 132 3.92 0.40 -4.45
C GLY A 132 4.62 1.61 -3.82
N ALA A 133 4.00 2.23 -2.80
CA ALA A 133 4.59 3.34 -2.06
C ALA A 133 5.88 2.92 -1.32
N TYR A 134 5.95 1.68 -0.84
CA TYR A 134 7.21 1.15 -0.29
C TYR A 134 8.34 1.14 -1.34
N VAL A 135 8.06 0.72 -2.56
CA VAL A 135 9.06 0.70 -3.65
C VAL A 135 9.51 2.12 -4.00
N ALA A 136 8.56 3.07 -4.11
CA ALA A 136 8.87 4.49 -4.36
C ALA A 136 9.70 5.09 -3.20
N LEU A 137 9.35 4.78 -1.95
CA LEU A 137 10.10 5.20 -0.76
C LEU A 137 11.53 4.65 -0.78
N LYS A 138 11.69 3.36 -1.07
CA LYS A 138 13.02 2.73 -1.17
C LYS A 138 13.88 3.41 -2.24
N GLU A 139 13.33 3.66 -3.41
CA GLU A 139 14.05 4.35 -4.50
C GLU A 139 14.45 5.77 -4.10
N CYS A 140 13.60 6.52 -3.40
CA CYS A 140 13.92 7.83 -2.85
C CYS A 140 15.08 7.75 -1.83
N LEU A 141 15.06 6.78 -0.92
CA LEU A 141 16.14 6.58 0.04
C LEU A 141 17.44 6.15 -0.64
N ASP A 142 17.40 5.29 -1.65
CA ASP A 142 18.57 4.93 -2.48
C ASP A 142 19.14 6.18 -3.19
N TRP A 143 18.26 7.06 -3.72
CA TRP A 143 18.64 8.34 -4.32
C TRP A 143 19.32 9.28 -3.32
N MET A 144 18.82 9.36 -2.08
CA MET A 144 19.41 10.15 -0.99
C MET A 144 20.76 9.57 -0.56
N GLN A 145 20.87 8.25 -0.43
CA GLN A 145 22.12 7.58 -0.05
C GLN A 145 23.20 7.78 -1.10
N ALA A 146 22.90 7.68 -2.38
CA ALA A 146 23.83 7.94 -3.48
C ALA A 146 24.39 9.37 -3.47
N ARG A 147 23.70 10.32 -2.80
CA ARG A 147 24.11 11.72 -2.60
C ARG A 147 24.71 11.99 -1.22
N SER A 148 24.94 10.95 -0.43
CA SER A 148 25.48 11.06 0.94
C SER A 148 24.63 11.93 1.87
N MET A 149 23.33 12.05 1.60
CA MET A 149 22.38 12.80 2.43
C MET A 149 21.98 12.04 3.69
N ILE A 150 21.99 10.71 3.61
CA ILE A 150 21.69 9.79 4.70
C ILE A 150 22.76 8.67 4.72
N GLY A 151 22.94 8.03 5.88
CA GLY A 151 23.70 6.78 6.01
C GLY A 151 22.93 5.58 5.47
N GLY A 152 23.54 4.39 5.55
CA GLY A 152 22.81 3.12 5.33
C GLY A 152 21.81 2.83 6.45
N ASN A 153 20.92 1.86 6.21
CA ASN A 153 19.99 1.32 7.23
C ASN A 153 18.85 2.25 7.69
N VAL A 154 18.36 3.13 6.83
CA VAL A 154 17.13 3.89 7.12
C VAL A 154 15.89 2.98 6.99
N LEU A 155 15.87 2.03 6.04
CA LEU A 155 14.86 0.99 5.98
C LEU A 155 15.24 -0.19 6.87
N LYS A 156 14.34 -0.56 7.78
CA LYS A 156 14.51 -1.69 8.71
C LYS A 156 14.00 -3.00 8.14
N ASP A 157 13.01 -2.95 7.26
CA ASP A 157 12.34 -4.12 6.68
C ASP A 157 11.55 -3.71 5.42
N ASN A 158 11.06 -4.70 4.67
CA ASN A 158 10.02 -4.49 3.67
C ASN A 158 8.66 -4.29 4.36
N VAL A 159 7.72 -3.68 3.66
CA VAL A 159 6.30 -3.70 4.01
C VAL A 159 5.46 -3.90 2.76
N ALA A 160 4.48 -4.78 2.85
CA ALA A 160 3.50 -5.01 1.80
C ALA A 160 2.10 -5.20 2.40
N ALA A 161 1.09 -5.07 1.56
CA ALA A 161 -0.29 -5.24 1.96
C ALA A 161 -1.06 -6.05 0.91
N ILE A 162 -2.03 -6.83 1.39
CA ILE A 162 -2.88 -7.68 0.55
C ILE A 162 -4.31 -7.73 1.12
N SER A 163 -5.31 -7.85 0.26
CA SER A 163 -6.67 -8.18 0.66
C SER A 163 -6.87 -9.69 0.71
N CYS A 164 -7.68 -10.13 1.65
CA CYS A 164 -8.20 -11.49 1.73
C CYS A 164 -9.67 -11.39 2.13
N GLY A 165 -10.49 -12.35 1.73
CA GLY A 165 -11.88 -12.33 2.11
C GLY A 165 -12.50 -13.71 2.12
N ILE A 166 -13.78 -13.77 2.52
CA ILE A 166 -14.61 -14.96 2.36
C ILE A 166 -15.56 -14.68 1.20
N TYR A 167 -15.46 -15.48 0.16
CA TYR A 167 -16.26 -15.38 -1.05
C TYR A 167 -16.91 -16.72 -1.36
N ASN A 168 -18.24 -16.77 -1.38
CA ASN A 168 -19.03 -18.03 -1.50
C ASN A 168 -18.60 -19.10 -0.49
N GLY A 169 -18.46 -18.70 0.78
CA GLY A 169 -18.09 -19.58 1.90
C GLY A 169 -16.63 -20.05 1.89
N ALA A 170 -15.79 -19.56 0.98
CA ALA A 170 -14.39 -19.95 0.88
C ALA A 170 -13.44 -18.76 1.14
N PRO A 171 -12.37 -18.93 1.95
CA PRO A 171 -11.34 -17.92 2.09
C PRO A 171 -10.54 -17.78 0.80
N VAL A 172 -10.37 -16.56 0.32
CA VAL A 172 -9.68 -16.24 -0.94
C VAL A 172 -8.62 -15.14 -0.73
N LEU A 173 -7.54 -15.25 -1.50
CA LEU A 173 -6.45 -14.30 -1.54
C LEU A 173 -6.67 -13.27 -2.65
N ASP A 174 -6.37 -11.99 -2.38
CA ASP A 174 -6.39 -10.89 -3.36
C ASP A 174 -7.74 -10.75 -4.08
N LEU A 175 -8.69 -10.10 -3.39
CA LEU A 175 -10.01 -9.81 -3.95
C LEU A 175 -9.91 -8.80 -5.10
N ASP A 176 -10.45 -9.15 -6.28
CA ASP A 176 -10.78 -8.17 -7.32
C ASP A 176 -12.14 -7.52 -7.02
N TYR A 177 -12.58 -6.58 -7.88
CA TYR A 177 -13.79 -5.81 -7.61
C TYR A 177 -15.05 -6.69 -7.59
N ASP A 178 -15.14 -7.67 -8.49
CA ASP A 178 -16.30 -8.55 -8.57
C ASP A 178 -16.42 -9.42 -7.31
N GLU A 179 -15.30 -9.86 -6.77
CA GLU A 179 -15.24 -10.62 -5.52
C GLU A 179 -15.48 -9.75 -4.29
N ASP A 180 -14.82 -8.57 -4.22
CA ASP A 180 -14.91 -7.61 -3.11
C ASP A 180 -16.36 -7.12 -2.91
N SER A 181 -17.07 -6.85 -4.00
CA SER A 181 -18.46 -6.35 -3.97
C SER A 181 -19.49 -7.38 -3.48
N GLU A 182 -19.17 -8.67 -3.50
CA GLU A 182 -20.04 -9.78 -3.10
C GLU A 182 -19.46 -10.60 -1.94
N ALA A 183 -18.30 -10.21 -1.41
CA ALA A 183 -17.64 -10.92 -0.32
C ALA A 183 -18.47 -10.85 0.98
N GLU A 184 -18.56 -11.98 1.68
CA GLU A 184 -19.16 -12.09 3.02
C GLU A 184 -18.27 -11.41 4.07
N THR A 185 -16.95 -11.41 3.82
CA THR A 185 -15.94 -10.76 4.65
C THR A 185 -14.86 -10.17 3.74
N ASP A 186 -14.50 -8.91 3.96
CA ASP A 186 -13.33 -8.24 3.41
C ASP A 186 -12.33 -7.93 4.52
N ALA A 187 -11.07 -8.30 4.32
CA ALA A 187 -10.00 -7.99 5.24
C ALA A 187 -8.72 -7.56 4.51
N ASN A 188 -8.07 -6.53 5.04
CA ASN A 188 -6.82 -6.01 4.53
C ASN A 188 -5.72 -6.24 5.57
N PHE A 189 -4.63 -6.85 5.16
CA PHE A 189 -3.49 -7.18 6.00
C PHE A 189 -2.27 -6.38 5.55
N VAL A 190 -1.61 -5.72 6.49
CA VAL A 190 -0.35 -5.04 6.28
C VAL A 190 0.70 -5.71 7.17
N MET A 191 1.75 -6.24 6.54
CA MET A 191 2.80 -6.96 7.28
C MET A 191 4.18 -6.57 6.77
N THR A 192 5.18 -6.75 7.64
CA THR A 192 6.59 -6.60 7.26
C THR A 192 7.14 -7.86 6.60
N GLY A 193 8.27 -7.73 5.92
CA GLY A 193 8.97 -8.86 5.30
C GLY A 193 9.42 -9.93 6.30
N SER A 194 9.74 -9.54 7.53
CA SER A 194 10.05 -10.45 8.63
C SER A 194 8.82 -11.10 9.27
N GLY A 195 7.60 -10.77 8.81
CA GLY A 195 6.34 -11.35 9.29
C GLY A 195 5.66 -10.60 10.43
N GLY A 196 6.16 -9.41 10.79
CA GLY A 196 5.52 -8.53 11.76
C GLY A 196 4.19 -7.98 11.23
N ILE A 197 3.16 -7.92 12.07
CA ILE A 197 1.85 -7.37 11.73
C ILE A 197 1.88 -5.87 12.01
N VAL A 198 1.60 -5.05 10.98
CA VAL A 198 1.50 -3.60 11.11
C VAL A 198 0.05 -3.18 11.36
N GLU A 199 -0.87 -3.70 10.56
CA GLU A 199 -2.30 -3.42 10.69
C GLU A 199 -3.13 -4.54 10.08
N ILE A 200 -4.29 -4.78 10.66
CA ILE A 200 -5.33 -5.65 10.12
C ILE A 200 -6.64 -4.87 10.19
N GLN A 201 -7.33 -4.78 9.06
CA GLN A 201 -8.68 -4.25 8.95
C GLN A 201 -9.56 -5.37 8.41
N GLY A 202 -10.64 -5.67 9.07
CA GLY A 202 -11.58 -6.71 8.62
C GLY A 202 -13.01 -6.32 8.92
N THR A 203 -13.89 -6.53 7.98
CA THR A 203 -15.32 -6.25 8.06
C THR A 203 -16.10 -7.48 7.64
N ALA A 204 -17.08 -7.86 8.45
CA ALA A 204 -18.10 -8.82 8.06
C ALA A 204 -19.26 -8.03 7.44
N GLU A 205 -19.56 -8.29 6.18
CA GLU A 205 -20.66 -7.62 5.46
C GLU A 205 -22.02 -8.28 5.71
N ALA A 206 -22.00 -9.54 6.18
CA ALA A 206 -23.19 -10.32 6.54
C ALA A 206 -23.07 -10.85 7.97
N ASP A 207 -22.88 -12.14 8.15
CA ASP A 207 -22.69 -12.77 9.46
C ASP A 207 -21.25 -12.60 9.95
N PRO A 208 -21.01 -12.49 11.29
CA PRO A 208 -19.67 -12.44 11.84
C PRO A 208 -18.84 -13.66 11.46
N PHE A 209 -17.59 -13.44 10.99
CA PHE A 209 -16.66 -14.53 10.72
C PHE A 209 -15.99 -15.04 12.01
N SER A 210 -15.67 -16.31 12.01
CA SER A 210 -15.10 -17.03 13.15
C SER A 210 -13.58 -16.82 13.28
N GLU A 211 -13.03 -17.16 14.45
CA GLU A 211 -11.57 -17.21 14.67
C GLU A 211 -10.87 -18.20 13.72
N GLU A 212 -11.51 -19.32 13.39
CA GLU A 212 -10.99 -20.31 12.44
C GLU A 212 -10.86 -19.71 11.04
N GLU A 213 -11.88 -18.99 10.57
CA GLU A 213 -11.86 -18.28 9.29
C GLU A 213 -10.81 -17.18 9.28
N PHE A 214 -10.71 -16.40 10.36
CA PHE A 214 -9.65 -15.41 10.51
C PHE A 214 -8.27 -16.06 10.40
N GLY A 215 -8.06 -17.22 11.02
CA GLY A 215 -6.81 -17.98 10.91
C GLY A 215 -6.47 -18.38 9.47
N LYS A 216 -7.47 -18.75 8.68
CA LYS A 216 -7.32 -19.08 7.26
C LYS A 216 -6.95 -17.83 6.43
N LEU A 217 -7.64 -16.69 6.66
CA LEU A 217 -7.33 -15.43 6.01
C LEU A 217 -5.91 -14.96 6.33
N MET A 218 -5.48 -15.07 7.59
CA MET A 218 -4.12 -14.78 8.01
C MET A 218 -3.08 -15.66 7.30
N GLY A 219 -3.38 -16.94 7.11
CA GLY A 219 -2.52 -17.88 6.36
C GLY A 219 -2.34 -17.44 4.91
N LEU A 220 -3.44 -17.07 4.23
CA LEU A 220 -3.42 -16.54 2.87
C LEU A 220 -2.65 -15.20 2.79
N ALA A 221 -2.88 -14.31 3.74
CA ALA A 221 -2.20 -13.02 3.80
C ALA A 221 -0.68 -13.18 3.93
N LYS A 222 -0.21 -14.07 4.80
CA LYS A 222 1.23 -14.40 4.94
C LYS A 222 1.83 -14.90 3.63
N LYS A 223 1.14 -15.77 2.90
CA LYS A 223 1.57 -16.25 1.59
C LYS A 223 1.67 -15.08 0.61
N GLY A 224 0.58 -14.32 0.42
CA GLY A 224 0.54 -13.21 -0.54
C GLY A 224 1.58 -12.12 -0.24
N ILE A 225 1.75 -11.74 1.03
CA ILE A 225 2.77 -10.77 1.44
C ILE A 225 4.19 -11.29 1.18
N GLY A 226 4.45 -12.58 1.43
CA GLY A 226 5.73 -13.19 1.09
C GLY A 226 6.06 -13.11 -0.41
N GLU A 227 5.07 -13.35 -1.27
CA GLU A 227 5.21 -13.22 -2.73
C GLU A 227 5.45 -11.76 -3.13
N LEU A 228 4.73 -10.79 -2.53
CA LEU A 228 4.90 -9.36 -2.80
C LEU A 228 6.28 -8.85 -2.36
N VAL A 229 6.77 -9.25 -1.20
CA VAL A 229 8.11 -8.92 -0.71
C VAL A 229 9.20 -9.47 -1.63
N ASN A 230 9.03 -10.69 -2.13
CA ASN A 230 9.95 -11.24 -3.14
C ASN A 230 9.97 -10.39 -4.42
N LEU A 231 8.80 -9.94 -4.91
CA LEU A 231 8.72 -9.05 -6.07
C LEU A 231 9.38 -7.69 -5.80
N GLN A 232 9.18 -7.10 -4.62
CA GLN A 232 9.86 -5.86 -4.21
C GLN A 232 11.38 -6.01 -4.22
N ASN A 233 11.90 -7.16 -3.77
CA ASN A 233 13.34 -7.42 -3.74
C ASN A 233 13.92 -7.70 -5.12
N LEU A 234 13.16 -8.31 -6.03
CA LEU A 234 13.59 -8.57 -7.42
C LEU A 234 13.57 -7.30 -8.29
N SER A 235 12.73 -6.35 -7.94
CA SER A 235 12.66 -5.04 -8.60
C SER A 235 13.66 -4.03 -8.01
N ALA A 236 14.45 -4.42 -7.02
CA ALA A 236 15.41 -3.57 -6.31
C ALA A 236 16.69 -3.28 -7.12
#